data_3b7df51c2b5c57ec9165c7973d2a0bbc
#
_entry.id   3b7df51c2b5c57ec9165c7973d2a0bbc
#
_cell.length_a   1.000
_cell.length_b   1.000
_cell.length_c   1.000
_cell.angle_alpha   90.00
_cell.angle_beta   90.00
_cell.angle_gamma   90.00
#
_symmetry.space_group_name_H-M   'P 1'
#
loop_
_entity.id
_entity.type
_entity.pdbx_description
1 polymer ?
#
loop_
_entity_poly.entity_id
_entity_poly.type
_entity_poly.pdbx_seq_one_letter_code
_entity_poly.pdbx_strand_id
1 'polypeptide(L)'
;MKPKFSVLLVHHRNDRFGTLNLILETLPIKVSRVRSAKEAEARLCEMPCPHLVLTDAALPDGNWMDVLDIAAKAVEPVNVIVISPVADIKLYLDVMDQGAFDFMTDSFTVPDVVHILKCALDNAARHRQARAVNRAPVPVESPHISL
;
A
#
# COMPACT_ATOMS: atom_id res chain seq x y z
N MET A 1 -12.92 -18.71 1.85
CA MET A 1 -11.74 -18.58 0.97
C MET A 1 -10.74 -17.63 1.60
N LYS A 2 -9.49 -17.99 1.58
CA LYS A 2 -8.44 -17.16 2.16
C LYS A 2 -8.22 -15.91 1.30
N PRO A 3 -8.17 -14.72 1.90
CA PRO A 3 -7.84 -13.52 1.13
C PRO A 3 -6.45 -13.63 0.53
N LYS A 4 -6.33 -13.21 -0.72
CA LYS A 4 -5.07 -13.26 -1.44
C LYS A 4 -4.15 -12.09 -1.08
N PHE A 5 -4.73 -10.93 -0.78
CA PHE A 5 -3.99 -9.71 -0.47
C PHE A 5 -4.42 -9.13 0.85
N SER A 6 -3.54 -8.35 1.47
CA SER A 6 -3.88 -7.61 2.68
C SER A 6 -3.63 -6.12 2.48
N VAL A 7 -4.51 -5.31 3.04
CA VAL A 7 -4.49 -3.86 2.92
C VAL A 7 -4.52 -3.26 4.33
N LEU A 8 -3.67 -2.28 4.57
CA LEU A 8 -3.68 -1.51 5.80
C LEU A 8 -4.30 -0.15 5.52
N LEU A 9 -5.34 0.17 6.25
CA LEU A 9 -6.01 1.46 6.13
C LEU A 9 -5.62 2.33 7.30
N VAL A 10 -4.96 3.46 7.01
CA VAL A 10 -4.50 4.42 8.03
C VAL A 10 -5.39 5.64 7.94
N HIS A 11 -6.31 5.80 8.87
CA HIS A 11 -7.25 6.91 8.82
C HIS A 11 -7.65 7.37 10.23
N HIS A 12 -7.77 8.67 10.36
CA HIS A 12 -8.15 9.28 11.62
C HIS A 12 -9.67 9.38 11.79
N ARG A 13 -10.40 9.59 10.70
CA ARG A 13 -11.85 9.75 10.71
C ARG A 13 -12.55 8.63 9.98
N ASN A 14 -13.48 7.98 10.65
CA ASN A 14 -14.20 6.84 10.09
C ASN A 14 -15.22 7.20 9.01
N ASP A 15 -15.73 8.42 9.04
CA ASP A 15 -16.81 8.85 8.16
C ASP A 15 -16.37 9.17 6.74
N ARG A 16 -15.07 9.27 6.52
CA ARG A 16 -14.52 9.74 5.26
C ARG A 16 -14.43 8.67 4.18
N PHE A 17 -14.42 7.41 4.58
CA PHE A 17 -14.15 6.31 3.65
C PHE A 17 -15.35 5.39 3.45
N GLY A 18 -16.58 5.91 3.54
CA GLY A 18 -17.77 5.08 3.41
C GLY A 18 -17.80 4.28 2.10
N THR A 19 -17.65 4.97 0.97
CA THR A 19 -17.65 4.30 -0.34
C THR A 19 -16.45 3.37 -0.49
N LEU A 20 -15.28 3.82 -0.06
CA LEU A 20 -14.07 3.00 -0.12
C LEU A 20 -14.23 1.73 0.71
N ASN A 21 -14.80 1.83 1.90
CA ASN A 21 -15.05 0.65 2.74
C ASN A 21 -15.93 -0.37 2.03
N LEU A 22 -16.99 0.10 1.36
CA LEU A 22 -17.88 -0.80 0.61
C LEU A 22 -17.14 -1.49 -0.53
N ILE A 23 -16.28 -0.75 -1.24
CA ILE A 23 -15.47 -1.33 -2.32
C ILE A 23 -14.51 -2.38 -1.77
N LEU A 24 -13.84 -2.08 -0.67
CA LEU A 24 -12.89 -3.02 -0.06
C LEU A 24 -13.58 -4.31 0.37
N GLU A 25 -14.82 -4.24 0.82
CA GLU A 25 -15.57 -5.42 1.20
C GLU A 25 -15.90 -6.34 0.02
N THR A 26 -15.91 -5.83 -1.21
CA THR A 26 -16.22 -6.62 -2.38
C THR A 26 -15.00 -7.32 -2.98
N LEU A 27 -13.81 -7.02 -2.51
CA LEU A 27 -12.57 -7.57 -3.04
C LEU A 27 -12.05 -8.70 -2.15
N PRO A 28 -11.31 -9.66 -2.72
CA PRO A 28 -10.75 -10.78 -1.93
C PRO A 28 -9.50 -10.33 -1.16
N ILE A 29 -9.68 -9.39 -0.24
CA ILE A 29 -8.61 -8.80 0.52
C ILE A 29 -8.94 -8.82 2.01
N LYS A 30 -7.89 -8.85 2.82
CA LYS A 30 -8.01 -8.70 4.27
C LYS A 30 -7.65 -7.25 4.60
N VAL A 31 -8.55 -6.54 5.28
CA VAL A 31 -8.33 -5.14 5.64
C VAL A 31 -8.03 -5.04 7.13
N SER A 32 -6.94 -4.35 7.45
CA SER A 32 -6.61 -3.97 8.82
C SER A 32 -6.68 -2.46 8.91
N ARG A 33 -7.00 -1.93 10.09
CA ARG A 33 -7.18 -0.49 10.28
C ARG A 33 -6.35 0.00 11.43
N VAL A 34 -5.70 1.13 11.23
CA VAL A 34 -4.98 1.85 12.30
C VAL A 34 -5.31 3.33 12.17
N ARG A 35 -5.01 4.11 13.21
CA ARG A 35 -5.43 5.50 13.28
C ARG A 35 -4.29 6.51 13.28
N SER A 36 -3.07 6.05 13.27
CA SER A 36 -1.90 6.94 13.38
C SER A 36 -0.72 6.38 12.62
N ALA A 37 0.26 7.24 12.35
CA ALA A 37 1.50 6.81 11.71
C ALA A 37 2.26 5.83 12.61
N LYS A 38 2.24 6.06 13.90
CA LYS A 38 2.91 5.16 14.86
C LYS A 38 2.32 3.76 14.84
N GLU A 39 1.00 3.65 14.80
CA GLU A 39 0.34 2.35 14.69
C GLU A 39 0.65 1.69 13.35
N ALA A 40 0.71 2.48 12.28
CA ALA A 40 1.07 1.96 10.97
C ALA A 40 2.48 1.39 10.98
N GLU A 41 3.41 2.08 11.62
CA GLU A 41 4.80 1.61 11.75
C GLU A 41 4.86 0.26 12.44
N ALA A 42 4.18 0.12 13.56
CA ALA A 42 4.13 -1.14 14.29
C ALA A 42 3.58 -2.27 13.41
N ARG A 43 2.52 -1.97 12.65
CA ARG A 43 1.87 -2.98 11.82
C ARG A 43 2.74 -3.40 10.63
N LEU A 44 3.53 -2.47 10.07
CA LEU A 44 4.38 -2.75 8.92
C LEU A 44 5.70 -3.44 9.29
N CYS A 45 6.03 -3.49 10.57
CA CYS A 45 7.19 -4.23 11.05
C CYS A 45 6.87 -5.69 11.35
N GLU A 46 5.61 -6.08 11.24
CA GLU A 46 5.17 -7.43 11.57
C GLU A 46 4.82 -8.23 10.31
N MET A 47 4.93 -9.55 10.43
CA MET A 47 4.44 -10.45 9.39
C MET A 47 3.07 -10.99 9.80
N PRO A 48 2.14 -11.16 8.89
CA PRO A 48 2.23 -10.88 7.46
C PRO A 48 2.16 -9.39 7.16
N CYS A 49 3.03 -8.94 6.30
CA CYS A 49 3.11 -7.53 5.92
C CYS A 49 2.02 -7.17 4.91
N PRO A 50 1.29 -6.07 5.10
CA PRO A 50 0.31 -5.64 4.11
C PRO A 50 0.94 -5.40 2.74
N HIS A 51 0.18 -5.64 1.68
CA HIS A 51 0.62 -5.38 0.31
C HIS A 51 0.44 -3.90 -0.05
N LEU A 52 -0.53 -3.26 0.57
CA LEU A 52 -0.93 -1.91 0.21
C LEU A 52 -1.31 -1.15 1.46
N VAL A 53 -0.90 0.10 1.54
CA VAL A 53 -1.33 1.04 2.58
C VAL A 53 -2.16 2.13 1.93
N LEU A 54 -3.37 2.35 2.43
CA LEU A 54 -4.21 3.47 2.06
C LEU A 54 -4.17 4.44 3.24
N THR A 55 -3.68 5.64 3.03
CA THR A 55 -3.51 6.57 4.13
C THR A 55 -4.16 7.93 3.88
N ASP A 56 -4.75 8.49 4.93
CA ASP A 56 -5.14 9.89 4.92
C ASP A 56 -3.91 10.76 4.68
N ALA A 57 -4.13 11.92 4.05
CA ALA A 57 -3.06 12.90 3.89
C ALA A 57 -2.61 13.50 5.22
N ALA A 58 -3.53 13.66 6.17
CA ALA A 58 -3.22 14.21 7.49
C ALA A 58 -3.58 13.19 8.57
N LEU A 59 -2.69 13.02 9.53
CA LEU A 59 -2.85 12.09 10.65
C LEU A 59 -2.64 12.83 11.97
N PRO A 60 -3.14 12.28 13.09
CA PRO A 60 -2.96 12.95 14.40
C PRO A 60 -1.51 13.17 14.79
N ASP A 61 -0.62 12.27 14.37
CA ASP A 61 0.80 12.28 14.76
C ASP A 61 1.72 12.52 13.58
N GLY A 62 1.20 13.00 12.45
CA GLY A 62 2.04 13.25 11.27
C GLY A 62 1.21 13.41 10.02
N ASN A 63 1.76 12.92 8.90
CA ASN A 63 1.08 13.03 7.61
C ASN A 63 1.51 11.89 6.68
N TRP A 64 1.07 11.97 5.44
CA TRP A 64 1.34 10.96 4.43
C TRP A 64 2.83 10.72 4.18
N MET A 65 3.68 11.75 4.35
CA MET A 65 5.13 11.57 4.15
C MET A 65 5.70 10.60 5.18
N ASP A 66 5.23 10.68 6.43
CA ASP A 66 5.65 9.75 7.47
C ASP A 66 5.27 8.32 7.11
N VAL A 67 4.09 8.13 6.54
CA VAL A 67 3.63 6.81 6.14
C VAL A 67 4.47 6.27 4.99
N LEU A 68 4.84 7.11 4.02
CA LEU A 68 5.74 6.70 2.94
C LEU A 68 7.11 6.27 3.48
N ASP A 69 7.67 7.02 4.42
CA ASP A 69 8.95 6.66 5.03
C ASP A 69 8.86 5.33 5.75
N ILE A 70 7.78 5.13 6.50
CA ILE A 70 7.54 3.88 7.21
C ILE A 70 7.41 2.70 6.24
N ALA A 71 6.65 2.90 5.17
CA ALA A 71 6.44 1.85 4.18
C ALA A 71 7.73 1.48 3.45
N ALA A 72 8.61 2.47 3.22
CA ALA A 72 9.89 2.21 2.58
C ALA A 72 10.78 1.31 3.42
N LYS A 73 10.57 1.27 4.73
CA LYS A 73 11.35 0.46 5.66
C LYS A 73 10.63 -0.83 6.05
N ALA A 74 9.48 -1.12 5.44
CA ALA A 74 8.72 -2.32 5.75
C ALA A 74 9.50 -3.58 5.39
N VAL A 75 9.13 -4.70 6.03
CA VAL A 75 9.84 -5.97 5.84
C VAL A 75 9.66 -6.55 4.43
N GLU A 76 8.60 -6.14 3.74
CA GLU A 76 8.33 -6.54 2.35
C GLU A 76 7.94 -5.32 1.53
N PRO A 77 8.05 -5.37 0.20
CA PRO A 77 7.56 -4.28 -0.66
C PRO A 77 6.09 -3.98 -0.43
N VAL A 78 5.78 -2.72 -0.17
CA VAL A 78 4.43 -2.23 0.13
C VAL A 78 4.19 -0.99 -0.73
N ASN A 79 3.04 -0.94 -1.38
CA ASN A 79 2.65 0.28 -2.09
C ASN A 79 1.81 1.17 -1.18
N VAL A 80 1.89 2.48 -1.40
CA VAL A 80 1.13 3.46 -0.63
C VAL A 80 0.29 4.29 -1.57
N ILE A 81 -0.99 4.43 -1.25
CA ILE A 81 -1.90 5.35 -1.92
C ILE A 81 -2.36 6.36 -0.89
N VAL A 82 -2.19 7.63 -1.22
CA VAL A 82 -2.62 8.74 -0.36
C VAL A 82 -4.02 9.15 -0.76
N ILE A 83 -4.90 9.32 0.23
CA ILE A 83 -6.30 9.69 0.00
C ILE A 83 -6.54 11.08 0.59
N SER A 84 -7.10 11.96 -0.22
CA SER A 84 -7.45 13.32 0.20
C SER A 84 -8.92 13.58 -0.12
N PRO A 85 -9.63 14.34 0.71
CA PRO A 85 -11.01 14.71 0.40
C PRO A 85 -11.11 15.70 -0.76
N VAL A 86 -10.01 16.36 -1.09
CA VAL A 86 -10.00 17.43 -2.09
C VAL A 86 -9.02 17.10 -3.20
N ALA A 87 -9.42 17.42 -4.44
CA ALA A 87 -8.55 17.29 -5.59
C ALA A 87 -7.55 18.46 -5.59
N ASP A 88 -6.43 18.29 -4.94
CA ASP A 88 -5.38 19.30 -4.80
C ASP A 88 -4.20 18.90 -5.69
N ILE A 89 -4.00 19.63 -6.77
CA ILE A 89 -2.96 19.31 -7.76
C ILE A 89 -1.57 19.38 -7.14
N LYS A 90 -1.33 20.37 -6.29
CA LYS A 90 -0.01 20.47 -5.64
C LYS A 90 0.26 19.28 -4.75
N LEU A 91 -0.72 18.88 -3.96
CA LEU A 91 -0.60 17.71 -3.11
C LEU A 91 -0.40 16.45 -3.95
N TYR A 92 -1.13 16.31 -5.05
CA TYR A 92 -0.97 15.18 -5.95
C TYR A 92 0.46 15.10 -6.46
N LEU A 93 1.02 16.22 -6.93
CA LEU A 93 2.39 16.24 -7.45
C LEU A 93 3.40 15.90 -6.39
N ASP A 94 3.24 16.45 -5.18
CA ASP A 94 4.15 16.15 -4.07
C ASP A 94 4.09 14.66 -3.70
N VAL A 95 2.89 14.11 -3.62
CA VAL A 95 2.67 12.71 -3.27
C VAL A 95 3.34 11.78 -4.28
N MET A 96 3.13 12.05 -5.57
CA MET A 96 3.73 11.22 -6.61
C MET A 96 5.24 11.40 -6.68
N ASP A 97 5.72 12.62 -6.44
CA ASP A 97 7.15 12.90 -6.45
C ASP A 97 7.88 12.17 -5.31
N GLN A 98 7.21 11.98 -4.18
CA GLN A 98 7.79 11.29 -3.03
C GLN A 98 7.71 9.77 -3.13
N GLY A 99 7.14 9.24 -4.19
CA GLY A 99 7.19 7.80 -4.44
C GLY A 99 5.95 7.02 -4.06
N ALA A 100 4.82 7.69 -3.80
CA ALA A 100 3.56 6.98 -3.58
C ALA A 100 3.16 6.28 -4.87
N PHE A 101 2.43 5.18 -4.74
CA PHE A 101 1.93 4.47 -5.91
C PHE A 101 0.87 5.29 -6.64
N ASP A 102 -0.04 5.90 -5.89
CA ASP A 102 -1.10 6.73 -6.47
C ASP A 102 -1.71 7.65 -5.43
N PHE A 103 -2.67 8.45 -5.87
CA PHE A 103 -3.39 9.44 -5.09
C PHE A 103 -4.87 9.34 -5.45
N MET A 104 -5.74 9.30 -4.45
CA MET A 104 -7.19 9.21 -4.68
C MET A 104 -7.92 10.32 -3.95
N THR A 105 -9.08 10.70 -4.49
CA THR A 105 -9.97 11.68 -3.86
C THR A 105 -11.39 11.11 -3.80
N ASP A 106 -12.25 11.81 -3.07
CA ASP A 106 -13.67 11.41 -2.94
C ASP A 106 -14.41 11.48 -4.27
N SER A 107 -13.89 12.21 -5.26
CA SER A 107 -14.53 12.36 -6.56
C SER A 107 -14.26 11.19 -7.52
N PHE A 108 -13.40 10.27 -7.14
CA PHE A 108 -13.09 9.12 -8.00
C PHE A 108 -14.30 8.18 -8.04
N THR A 109 -14.57 7.65 -9.24
CA THR A 109 -15.67 6.69 -9.43
C THR A 109 -15.30 5.33 -8.88
N VAL A 110 -16.31 4.48 -8.66
CA VAL A 110 -16.06 3.11 -8.19
C VAL A 110 -15.15 2.34 -9.15
N PRO A 111 -15.37 2.36 -10.49
CA PRO A 111 -14.43 1.69 -11.40
C PRO A 111 -13.01 2.20 -11.30
N ASP A 112 -12.82 3.51 -11.12
CA ASP A 112 -11.49 4.10 -10.97
C ASP A 112 -10.79 3.54 -9.73
N VAL A 113 -11.50 3.53 -8.61
CA VAL A 113 -10.95 3.04 -7.34
C VAL A 113 -10.59 1.57 -7.44
N VAL A 114 -11.48 0.75 -7.97
CA VAL A 114 -11.23 -0.68 -8.13
C VAL A 114 -9.99 -0.92 -9.00
N HIS A 115 -9.88 -0.18 -10.10
CA HIS A 115 -8.74 -0.32 -11.00
C HIS A 115 -7.42 0.04 -10.29
N ILE A 116 -7.40 1.17 -9.59
CA ILE A 116 -6.20 1.62 -8.88
C ILE A 116 -5.79 0.59 -7.81
N LEU A 117 -6.75 0.08 -7.05
CA LEU A 117 -6.47 -0.91 -6.01
C LEU A 117 -5.89 -2.19 -6.61
N LYS A 118 -6.48 -2.69 -7.68
CA LYS A 118 -5.97 -3.90 -8.34
C LYS A 118 -4.55 -3.70 -8.85
N CYS A 119 -4.29 -2.57 -9.50
CA CYS A 119 -2.96 -2.28 -9.99
C CYS A 119 -1.93 -2.21 -8.86
N ALA A 120 -2.29 -1.57 -7.76
CA ALA A 120 -1.39 -1.42 -6.62
C ALA A 120 -1.08 -2.77 -5.96
N LEU A 121 -2.10 -3.61 -5.81
CA LEU A 121 -1.93 -4.93 -5.22
C LEU A 121 -1.11 -5.85 -6.11
N ASP A 122 -1.40 -5.88 -7.39
CA ASP A 122 -0.64 -6.69 -8.34
C ASP A 122 0.81 -6.25 -8.43
N ASN A 123 1.05 -4.93 -8.41
CA ASN A 123 2.40 -4.39 -8.45
C ASN A 123 3.20 -4.81 -7.21
N ALA A 124 2.60 -4.72 -6.02
CA ALA A 124 3.26 -5.13 -4.79
C ALA A 124 3.58 -6.62 -4.81
N ALA A 125 2.64 -7.45 -5.28
CA ALA A 125 2.83 -8.88 -5.36
C ALA A 125 3.98 -9.23 -6.30
N ARG A 126 4.06 -8.55 -7.45
CA ARG A 126 5.15 -8.79 -8.41
C ARG A 126 6.50 -8.39 -7.84
N HIS A 127 6.57 -7.27 -7.12
CA HIS A 127 7.80 -6.82 -6.48
C HIS A 127 8.27 -7.83 -5.43
N ARG A 128 7.34 -8.37 -4.66
CA ARG A 128 7.68 -9.38 -3.64
C ARG A 128 8.18 -10.66 -4.28
N GLN A 129 7.56 -11.06 -5.37
CA GLN A 129 7.99 -12.25 -6.08
C GLN A 129 9.38 -12.07 -6.68
N ALA A 130 9.64 -10.93 -7.31
CA ALA A 130 10.96 -10.62 -7.86
C ALA A 130 12.01 -10.58 -6.77
N ARG A 131 11.69 -10.00 -5.62
CA ARG A 131 12.59 -9.93 -4.47
C ARG A 131 12.90 -11.32 -3.92
N ALA A 132 11.89 -12.19 -3.84
CA ALA A 132 12.06 -13.55 -3.37
C ALA A 132 12.97 -14.34 -4.32
N VAL A 133 12.81 -14.17 -5.63
CA VAL A 133 13.68 -14.81 -6.62
C VAL A 133 15.12 -14.34 -6.46
N ASN A 134 15.32 -13.03 -6.27
CA ASN A 134 16.65 -12.47 -6.08
C ASN A 134 17.33 -12.92 -4.79
N ARG A 135 16.54 -13.31 -3.79
CA ARG A 135 17.05 -13.80 -2.51
C ARG A 135 17.32 -15.30 -2.52
N ALA A 136 16.77 -16.03 -3.51
CA ALA A 136 16.93 -17.45 -3.55
C ALA A 136 18.41 -17.81 -3.73
N PRO A 137 18.90 -18.86 -3.07
CA PRO A 137 20.28 -19.29 -3.26
C PRO A 137 20.53 -19.61 -4.72
N VAL A 138 21.69 -19.17 -5.21
CA VAL A 138 22.08 -19.51 -6.57
C VAL A 138 22.35 -21.00 -6.64
N PRO A 139 21.80 -21.73 -7.63
CA PRO A 139 22.08 -23.15 -7.79
C PRO A 139 23.57 -23.40 -7.98
N VAL A 140 24.09 -24.40 -7.31
CA VAL A 140 25.52 -24.70 -7.36
C VAL A 140 25.96 -25.05 -8.77
N GLU A 141 25.11 -25.69 -9.52
CA GLU A 141 25.42 -26.08 -10.88
C GLU A 141 25.49 -24.92 -11.85
N SER A 142 25.02 -23.77 -11.46
CA SER A 142 25.01 -22.63 -12.36
C SER A 142 26.39 -22.31 -12.93
N PRO A 143 27.41 -22.68 -12.27
CA PRO A 143 28.70 -22.45 -12.87
C PRO A 143 28.99 -23.37 -13.95
N HIS A 144 28.41 -23.99 -14.21
CA HIS A 144 28.98 -24.65 -14.97
C HIS A 144 28.95 -24.38 -16.09
N ILE A 145 28.82 -23.95 -15.93
CA ILE A 145 29.12 -23.61 -16.81
C ILE A 145 30.21 -23.63 -17.23
N SER A 146 30.68 -24.15 -17.13
CA SER A 146 31.62 -24.03 -17.36
C SER A 146 32.16 -24.36 -18.19
N LEU A 147 32.34 -24.49 -18.33
CA LEU A 147 32.86 -24.54 -18.90
C LEU A 147 32.92 -24.46 -19.49
#